data_16288c92ff500a576d458ca4743f204a
#
_entry.id   16288c92ff500a576d458ca4743f204a
#
_cell.length_a   1.000
_cell.length_b   1.000
_cell.length_c   1.000
_cell.angle_alpha   90.00
_cell.angle_beta   90.00
_cell.angle_gamma   90.00
#
_symmetry.space_group_name_H-M   'P 1'
#
loop_
_entity.id
_entity.type
_entity.pdbx_description
1 polymer ?
#
loop_
_entity_poly.entity_id
_entity_poly.type
_entity_poly.pdbx_seq_one_letter_code
_entity_poly.pdbx_strand_id
1 'polypeptide(L)'
;MGKPREIKDLVEKDFLSYPDIAADVINALLYQGKRVTTAGSLLAGPTESIYQGKKRLRNQYEDVCKYEMVNGKINLMYLIANQSRTDGKMLLRKAGYTGGAYRNQYEHGTQSPFPVVEFVLYWGIPRWRGSRDSRRLFRRRIIMEDTWNYIDEMKLHVFEMRHLREETRKLFHSDMRIVVDFLAEGSGYRSDRKIVHKAALIRMIRVLSGDNDPEDVEQWMHEQGIREEDEIRVCELFDQYERRGLARGKAEGRIAGRVEGRAEGKIEGRAEGEELFASLAQSLIEGGRLDDLRRALSDRGYRTRLYAEAGLS
;
A
#
# COMPACT_ATOMS: atom_id res chain seq x y z
N MET A 1 5.94 12.92 -6.57
CA MET A 1 5.13 11.93 -5.82
C MET A 1 5.16 10.61 -6.57
N GLY A 2 5.69 9.55 -5.96
CA GLY A 2 5.69 8.19 -6.53
C GLY A 2 4.25 7.68 -6.70
N LYS A 3 4.04 6.73 -7.62
CA LYS A 3 2.72 6.11 -7.75
C LYS A 3 2.39 5.32 -6.47
N PRO A 4 1.13 5.24 -6.01
CA PRO A 4 0.74 4.58 -4.75
C PRO A 4 1.30 3.14 -4.59
N ARG A 5 1.52 2.43 -5.70
CA ARG A 5 2.11 1.09 -5.71
C ARG A 5 3.61 1.10 -5.39
N GLU A 6 4.34 2.10 -5.87
CA GLU A 6 5.78 2.24 -5.63
C GLU A 6 6.06 2.54 -4.16
N ILE A 7 5.22 3.37 -3.53
CA ILE A 7 5.30 3.69 -2.09
C ILE A 7 5.07 2.44 -1.24
N LYS A 8 4.04 1.66 -1.58
CA LYS A 8 3.73 0.42 -0.86
C LYS A 8 4.88 -0.58 -0.92
N ASP A 9 5.42 -0.79 -2.12
CA ASP A 9 6.54 -1.71 -2.33
C ASP A 9 7.78 -1.26 -1.53
N LEU A 10 8.03 0.06 -1.44
CA LEU A 10 9.14 0.62 -0.65
C LEU A 10 8.95 0.38 0.85
N VAL A 11 7.76 0.63 1.38
CA VAL A 11 7.45 0.45 2.81
C VAL A 11 7.51 -1.03 3.21
N GLU A 12 6.99 -1.95 2.38
CA GLU A 12 7.08 -3.38 2.61
C GLU A 12 8.54 -3.86 2.62
N LYS A 13 9.39 -3.34 1.73
CA LYS A 13 10.83 -3.61 1.70
C LYS A 13 11.55 -3.06 2.92
N ASP A 14 11.28 -1.81 3.28
CA ASP A 14 11.86 -1.15 4.45
C ASP A 14 11.55 -1.95 5.72
N PHE A 15 10.28 -2.32 5.93
CA PHE A 15 9.88 -3.10 7.09
C PHE A 15 10.57 -4.47 7.18
N LEU A 16 10.74 -5.16 6.05
CA LEU A 16 11.46 -6.43 5.97
C LEU A 16 12.99 -6.28 5.93
N SER A 17 13.51 -5.06 5.83
CA SER A 17 14.95 -4.82 5.88
C SER A 17 15.52 -5.07 7.27
N TYR A 18 14.73 -4.90 8.33
CA TYR A 18 15.11 -5.16 9.72
C TYR A 18 15.39 -6.66 9.93
N PRO A 19 16.59 -7.03 10.37
CA PRO A 19 16.99 -8.43 10.44
C PRO A 19 16.17 -9.27 11.42
N ASP A 20 15.70 -8.69 12.52
CA ASP A 20 14.83 -9.35 13.51
C ASP A 20 13.43 -9.65 12.93
N ILE A 21 12.85 -8.71 12.17
CA ILE A 21 11.58 -8.91 11.46
C ILE A 21 11.75 -9.99 10.38
N ALA A 22 12.82 -9.92 9.58
CA ALA A 22 13.07 -10.90 8.54
C ALA A 22 13.27 -12.31 9.12
N ALA A 23 14.06 -12.44 10.20
CA ALA A 23 14.28 -13.72 10.89
C ALA A 23 12.98 -14.28 11.47
N ASP A 24 12.16 -13.44 12.05
CA ASP A 24 10.86 -13.83 12.62
C ASP A 24 9.91 -14.34 11.54
N VAL A 25 9.81 -13.62 10.40
CA VAL A 25 9.01 -14.04 9.23
C VAL A 25 9.47 -15.40 8.71
N ILE A 26 10.76 -15.60 8.54
CA ILE A 26 11.35 -16.87 8.09
C ILE A 26 11.02 -17.99 9.08
N ASN A 27 11.26 -17.79 10.36
CA ASN A 27 11.01 -18.79 11.40
C ASN A 27 9.51 -19.14 11.51
N ALA A 28 8.64 -18.15 11.53
CA ALA A 28 7.21 -18.36 11.67
C ALA A 28 6.61 -19.09 10.47
N LEU A 29 6.95 -18.66 9.25
CA LEU A 29 6.29 -19.14 8.04
C LEU A 29 6.92 -20.42 7.46
N LEU A 30 8.25 -20.54 7.46
CA LEU A 30 8.94 -21.68 6.87
C LEU A 30 9.19 -22.79 7.89
N TYR A 31 9.42 -22.43 9.15
CA TYR A 31 9.85 -23.38 10.19
C TYR A 31 8.84 -23.56 11.33
N GLN A 32 7.61 -23.09 11.15
CA GLN A 32 6.51 -23.25 12.13
C GLN A 32 6.88 -22.74 13.53
N GLY A 33 7.55 -21.58 13.58
CA GLY A 33 8.00 -20.94 14.81
C GLY A 33 9.28 -21.50 15.43
N LYS A 34 9.89 -22.53 14.85
CA LYS A 34 11.21 -23.00 15.29
C LYS A 34 12.25 -21.92 14.98
N ARG A 35 13.07 -21.59 15.95
CA ARG A 35 14.13 -20.58 15.82
C ARG A 35 15.33 -21.16 15.07
N VAL A 36 15.22 -21.23 13.74
CA VAL A 36 16.25 -21.75 12.83
C VAL A 36 17.23 -20.64 12.47
N THR A 37 16.77 -19.42 12.24
CA THR A 37 17.62 -18.27 11.93
C THR A 37 17.45 -17.15 12.97
N THR A 38 18.41 -16.24 13.05
CA THR A 38 18.41 -15.11 13.99
C THR A 38 18.75 -13.81 13.26
N ALA A 39 18.44 -12.67 13.87
CA ALA A 39 18.82 -11.36 13.31
C ALA A 39 20.32 -11.27 13.02
N GLY A 40 21.16 -11.80 13.93
CA GLY A 40 22.62 -11.77 13.78
C GLY A 40 23.18 -12.72 12.72
N SER A 41 22.42 -13.72 12.29
CA SER A 41 22.82 -14.65 11.21
C SER A 41 22.40 -14.19 9.83
N LEU A 42 21.54 -13.15 9.71
CA LEU A 42 21.05 -12.65 8.44
C LEU A 42 21.83 -11.42 7.97
N LEU A 43 22.41 -11.50 6.77
CA LEU A 43 23.03 -10.38 6.07
C LEU A 43 22.15 -9.97 4.88
N ALA A 44 22.10 -8.66 4.60
CA ALA A 44 21.45 -8.17 3.40
C ALA A 44 22.19 -8.68 2.15
N GLY A 45 21.44 -9.27 1.22
CA GLY A 45 21.95 -9.67 -0.09
C GLY A 45 21.56 -8.66 -1.17
N PRO A 46 22.10 -8.80 -2.39
CA PRO A 46 21.74 -7.96 -3.52
C PRO A 46 20.29 -8.20 -3.92
N THR A 47 19.53 -7.13 -4.10
CA THR A 47 18.15 -7.17 -4.58
C THR A 47 18.05 -7.06 -6.11
N GLU A 48 19.17 -6.82 -6.78
CA GLU A 48 19.27 -6.69 -8.22
C GLU A 48 20.14 -7.80 -8.81
N SER A 49 19.61 -8.52 -9.79
CA SER A 49 20.41 -9.36 -10.68
C SER A 49 20.38 -8.75 -12.10
N ILE A 50 21.58 -8.52 -12.65
CA ILE A 50 21.70 -7.98 -14.02
C ILE A 50 21.65 -9.16 -14.98
N TYR A 51 20.61 -9.21 -15.80
CA TYR A 51 20.51 -10.18 -16.90
C TYR A 51 20.86 -9.50 -18.21
N GLN A 52 21.92 -9.96 -18.86
CA GLN A 52 22.32 -9.49 -20.18
C GLN A 52 21.61 -10.31 -21.27
N GLY A 53 20.43 -9.86 -21.70
CA GLY A 53 19.77 -10.42 -22.90
C GLY A 53 20.35 -9.81 -24.18
N LYS A 54 20.25 -10.53 -25.32
CA LYS A 54 20.86 -10.21 -26.64
C LYS A 54 20.65 -8.77 -27.15
N LYS A 55 19.79 -7.93 -26.55
CA LYS A 55 19.50 -6.56 -27.00
C LYS A 55 19.18 -5.53 -25.89
N ARG A 56 19.06 -5.92 -24.60
CA ARG A 56 18.80 -5.00 -23.48
C ARG A 56 19.29 -5.61 -22.17
N LEU A 57 19.96 -4.81 -21.36
CA LEU A 57 20.14 -5.07 -19.94
C LEU A 57 18.76 -5.09 -19.29
N ARG A 58 18.38 -6.18 -18.65
CA ARG A 58 17.17 -6.29 -17.84
C ARG A 58 17.60 -6.50 -16.41
N ASN A 59 17.29 -5.54 -15.57
CA ASN A 59 17.42 -5.70 -14.12
C ASN A 59 16.25 -6.57 -13.65
N GLN A 60 16.58 -7.64 -12.97
CA GLN A 60 15.61 -8.44 -12.23
C GLN A 60 15.69 -8.01 -10.77
N TYR A 61 14.57 -7.56 -10.21
CA TYR A 61 14.50 -7.04 -8.84
C TYR A 61 13.75 -8.04 -7.97
N GLU A 62 14.39 -8.43 -6.87
CA GLU A 62 13.73 -9.05 -5.73
C GLU A 62 13.37 -7.98 -4.71
N ASP A 63 12.30 -8.20 -3.98
CA ASP A 63 11.90 -7.20 -2.98
C ASP A 63 12.85 -7.24 -1.78
N VAL A 64 13.16 -8.41 -1.25
CA VAL A 64 14.13 -8.59 -0.16
C VAL A 64 14.98 -9.82 -0.40
N CYS A 65 16.30 -9.66 -0.25
CA CYS A 65 17.28 -10.74 -0.28
C CYS A 65 18.05 -10.78 1.05
N LYS A 66 18.15 -11.97 1.65
CA LYS A 66 18.93 -12.20 2.87
C LYS A 66 19.81 -13.43 2.69
N TYR A 67 21.07 -13.31 3.05
CA TYR A 67 21.96 -14.44 3.22
C TYR A 67 21.94 -14.91 4.67
N GLU A 68 21.75 -16.20 4.88
CA GLU A 68 21.97 -16.81 6.18
C GLU A 68 23.44 -17.21 6.32
N MET A 69 24.08 -16.75 7.37
CA MET A 69 25.48 -17.00 7.65
C MET A 69 25.62 -18.07 8.74
N VAL A 70 26.42 -19.09 8.45
CA VAL A 70 26.79 -20.11 9.44
C VAL A 70 28.31 -20.27 9.41
N ASN A 71 28.96 -20.10 10.54
CA ASN A 71 30.44 -20.17 10.68
C ASN A 71 31.17 -19.28 9.66
N GLY A 72 30.66 -18.06 9.41
CA GLY A 72 31.26 -17.09 8.50
C GLY A 72 31.11 -17.40 7.02
N LYS A 73 30.28 -18.39 6.65
CA LYS A 73 29.99 -18.78 5.27
C LYS A 73 28.51 -18.64 4.99
N ILE A 74 28.16 -18.36 3.72
CA ILE A 74 26.76 -18.34 3.28
C ILE A 74 26.26 -19.79 3.29
N ASN A 75 25.25 -20.06 4.11
CA ASN A 75 24.58 -21.34 4.23
C ASN A 75 23.44 -21.46 3.23
N LEU A 76 22.61 -20.42 3.12
CA LEU A 76 21.55 -20.34 2.13
C LEU A 76 21.15 -18.89 1.85
N MET A 77 20.35 -18.69 0.81
CA MET A 77 19.81 -17.41 0.39
C MET A 77 18.28 -17.42 0.47
N TYR A 78 17.69 -16.45 1.15
CA TYR A 78 16.25 -16.21 1.15
C TYR A 78 15.92 -15.08 0.19
N LEU A 79 14.97 -15.35 -0.72
CA LEU A 79 14.35 -14.37 -1.61
C LEU A 79 12.89 -14.19 -1.19
N ILE A 80 12.52 -12.98 -0.81
CA ILE A 80 11.18 -12.67 -0.33
C ILE A 80 10.53 -11.69 -1.31
N ALA A 81 9.47 -12.13 -1.97
CA ALA A 81 8.71 -11.30 -2.90
C ALA A 81 7.45 -10.77 -2.23
N ASN A 82 7.24 -9.45 -2.25
CA ASN A 82 6.02 -8.80 -1.78
C ASN A 82 5.01 -8.68 -2.91
N GLN A 83 3.78 -9.12 -2.70
CA GLN A 83 2.73 -9.05 -3.70
C GLN A 83 1.41 -8.56 -3.08
N SER A 84 0.82 -7.52 -3.67
CA SER A 84 -0.50 -6.99 -3.26
C SER A 84 -1.64 -7.46 -4.17
N ARG A 85 -1.31 -8.04 -5.33
CA ARG A 85 -2.27 -8.59 -6.30
C ARG A 85 -1.79 -9.95 -6.77
N THR A 86 -2.73 -10.83 -7.11
CA THR A 86 -2.41 -12.12 -7.72
C THR A 86 -1.74 -11.90 -9.08
N ASP A 87 -0.52 -12.41 -9.24
CA ASP A 87 0.16 -12.50 -10.53
C ASP A 87 0.06 -13.95 -11.04
N GLY A 88 -0.66 -14.16 -12.13
CA GLY A 88 -0.83 -15.48 -12.73
C GLY A 88 0.47 -16.09 -13.28
N LYS A 89 1.51 -15.26 -13.46
CA LYS A 89 2.83 -15.65 -13.96
C LYS A 89 3.91 -15.67 -12.87
N MET A 90 3.52 -15.51 -11.58
CA MET A 90 4.48 -15.43 -10.47
C MET A 90 5.40 -16.65 -10.41
N LEU A 91 4.90 -17.84 -10.72
CA LEU A 91 5.71 -19.05 -10.76
C LEU A 91 6.84 -18.99 -11.81
N LEU A 92 6.59 -18.34 -12.96
CA LEU A 92 7.64 -18.12 -13.98
C LEU A 92 8.64 -17.04 -13.55
N ARG A 93 8.15 -16.00 -12.87
CA ARG A 93 9.03 -14.96 -12.26
C ARG A 93 9.96 -15.59 -11.24
N LYS A 94 9.40 -16.41 -10.33
CA LYS A 94 10.18 -17.18 -9.36
C LYS A 94 11.27 -18.01 -10.02
N ALA A 95 10.93 -18.80 -11.03
CA ALA A 95 11.93 -19.60 -11.76
C ALA A 95 13.05 -18.73 -12.34
N GLY A 96 12.71 -17.53 -12.85
CA GLY A 96 13.69 -16.55 -13.33
C GLY A 96 14.61 -16.04 -12.23
N TYR A 97 14.07 -15.70 -11.06
CA TYR A 97 14.82 -15.19 -9.93
C TYR A 97 15.73 -16.24 -9.31
N THR A 98 15.18 -17.40 -8.97
CA THR A 98 15.98 -18.53 -8.48
C THR A 98 17.08 -18.93 -9.46
N GLY A 99 16.74 -18.99 -10.76
CA GLY A 99 17.72 -19.27 -11.84
C GLY A 99 18.78 -18.19 -11.95
N GLY A 100 18.43 -16.92 -11.80
CA GLY A 100 19.36 -15.79 -11.76
C GLY A 100 20.33 -15.88 -10.59
N ALA A 101 19.83 -16.24 -9.40
CA ALA A 101 20.64 -16.42 -8.21
C ALA A 101 21.65 -17.58 -8.36
N TYR A 102 21.24 -18.72 -8.91
CA TYR A 102 22.16 -19.83 -9.20
C TYR A 102 23.16 -19.49 -10.32
N ARG A 103 22.72 -18.76 -11.34
CA ARG A 103 23.61 -18.29 -12.40
C ARG A 103 24.69 -17.36 -11.85
N ASN A 104 24.32 -16.45 -10.97
CA ASN A 104 25.27 -15.56 -10.29
C ASN A 104 26.34 -16.36 -9.52
N GLN A 105 25.95 -17.40 -8.79
CA GLN A 105 26.88 -18.28 -8.09
C GLN A 105 27.82 -19.00 -9.08
N TYR A 106 27.32 -19.46 -10.21
CA TYR A 106 28.11 -20.10 -11.25
C TYR A 106 29.12 -19.13 -11.89
N GLU A 107 28.68 -17.94 -12.30
CA GLU A 107 29.52 -16.94 -12.97
C GLU A 107 30.63 -16.38 -12.05
N HIS A 108 30.37 -16.28 -10.74
CA HIS A 108 31.38 -15.85 -9.76
C HIS A 108 32.24 -16.99 -9.21
N GLY A 109 32.15 -18.20 -9.78
CA GLY A 109 33.00 -19.34 -9.42
C GLY A 109 32.84 -19.76 -7.96
N THR A 110 31.62 -19.72 -7.42
CA THR A 110 31.35 -20.13 -6.04
C THR A 110 31.72 -21.60 -5.87
N GLN A 111 32.80 -21.88 -5.10
CA GLN A 111 33.31 -23.23 -4.89
C GLN A 111 32.30 -24.14 -4.18
N SER A 112 31.49 -23.59 -3.29
CA SER A 112 30.48 -24.30 -2.52
C SER A 112 29.12 -23.63 -2.74
N PRO A 113 28.35 -24.03 -3.77
CA PRO A 113 27.03 -23.48 -4.04
C PRO A 113 26.10 -23.67 -2.84
N PHE A 114 25.26 -22.66 -2.61
CA PHE A 114 24.28 -22.65 -1.53
C PHE A 114 22.85 -22.62 -2.09
N PRO A 115 21.88 -23.23 -1.38
CA PRO A 115 20.50 -23.28 -1.83
C PRO A 115 19.84 -21.89 -1.77
N VAL A 116 18.84 -21.70 -2.66
CA VAL A 116 18.00 -20.51 -2.73
C VAL A 116 16.59 -20.90 -2.33
N VAL A 117 16.07 -20.26 -1.27
CA VAL A 117 14.70 -20.43 -0.80
C VAL A 117 13.92 -19.17 -1.15
N GLU A 118 12.89 -19.33 -1.99
CA GLU A 118 12.06 -18.20 -2.44
C GLU A 118 10.61 -18.41 -2.01
N PHE A 119 9.98 -17.35 -1.46
CA PHE A 119 8.58 -17.35 -1.08
C PHE A 119 7.95 -15.97 -1.25
N VAL A 120 6.61 -15.94 -1.29
CA VAL A 120 5.81 -14.74 -1.51
C VAL A 120 5.06 -14.38 -0.25
N LEU A 121 5.19 -13.14 0.21
CA LEU A 121 4.28 -12.52 1.16
C LEU A 121 3.17 -11.81 0.38
N TYR A 122 1.96 -12.33 0.49
CA TYR A 122 0.82 -11.79 -0.21
C TYR A 122 -0.04 -10.92 0.71
N TRP A 123 -0.08 -9.62 0.43
CA TRP A 123 -0.77 -8.59 1.22
C TRP A 123 -2.17 -8.24 0.69
N GLY A 124 -2.59 -8.87 -0.41
CA GLY A 124 -3.87 -8.60 -1.06
C GLY A 124 -5.08 -8.99 -0.21
N ILE A 125 -6.20 -8.25 -0.38
CA ILE A 125 -7.47 -8.56 0.28
C ILE A 125 -8.09 -9.85 -0.30
N PRO A 126 -8.19 -10.02 -1.64
CA PRO A 126 -8.70 -11.28 -2.18
C PRO A 126 -7.71 -12.43 -1.94
N ARG A 127 -8.22 -13.64 -1.84
CA ARG A 127 -7.38 -14.85 -1.77
C ARG A 127 -6.50 -14.99 -3.01
N TRP A 128 -5.31 -15.58 -2.82
CA TRP A 128 -4.41 -15.89 -3.92
C TRP A 128 -5.04 -16.90 -4.89
N ARG A 129 -5.10 -16.55 -6.18
CA ARG A 129 -5.68 -17.39 -7.25
C ARG A 129 -4.64 -17.86 -8.29
N GLY A 130 -3.39 -17.42 -8.18
CA GLY A 130 -2.30 -17.82 -9.09
C GLY A 130 -1.90 -19.29 -8.91
N SER A 131 -1.24 -19.84 -9.93
CA SER A 131 -0.69 -21.20 -9.88
C SER A 131 0.41 -21.27 -8.82
N ARG A 132 0.41 -22.35 -8.04
CA ARG A 132 1.41 -22.62 -6.99
C ARG A 132 2.39 -23.73 -7.40
N ASP A 133 2.13 -24.40 -8.53
CA ASP A 133 2.92 -25.49 -9.06
C ASP A 133 2.90 -25.55 -10.59
N SER A 134 3.80 -26.34 -11.19
CA SER A 134 3.95 -26.49 -12.63
C SER A 134 2.71 -27.12 -13.27
N ARG A 135 2.10 -28.14 -12.65
CA ARG A 135 0.92 -28.84 -13.19
C ARG A 135 -0.25 -27.87 -13.35
N ARG A 136 -0.52 -27.05 -12.34
CA ARG A 136 -1.56 -26.03 -12.39
C ARG A 136 -1.26 -24.91 -13.40
N LEU A 137 -0.01 -24.50 -13.51
CA LEU A 137 0.41 -23.48 -14.49
C LEU A 137 0.16 -23.93 -15.93
N PHE A 138 0.52 -25.18 -16.24
CA PHE A 138 0.44 -25.73 -17.59
C PHE A 138 -0.84 -26.53 -17.85
N ARG A 139 -1.84 -26.53 -16.95
CA ARG A 139 -3.08 -27.32 -17.04
C ARG A 139 -3.88 -27.18 -18.35
N ARG A 140 -3.65 -26.11 -19.12
CA ARG A 140 -4.31 -25.90 -20.42
C ARG A 140 -3.51 -26.47 -21.58
N ARG A 141 -2.38 -27.11 -21.34
CA ARG A 141 -1.55 -27.78 -22.35
C ARG A 141 -1.88 -29.25 -22.38
N ILE A 142 -1.82 -29.83 -23.57
CA ILE A 142 -1.94 -31.27 -23.76
C ILE A 142 -0.55 -31.85 -23.56
N ILE A 143 -0.31 -32.46 -22.41
CA ILE A 143 0.98 -33.05 -22.04
C ILE A 143 0.71 -34.49 -21.67
N MET A 144 1.41 -35.42 -22.32
CA MET A 144 1.36 -36.84 -21.97
C MET A 144 1.85 -37.05 -20.54
N GLU A 145 1.21 -37.95 -19.78
CA GLU A 145 1.54 -38.15 -18.37
C GLU A 145 3.03 -38.50 -18.16
N ASP A 146 3.58 -39.36 -19.02
CA ASP A 146 4.97 -39.73 -18.93
C ASP A 146 5.95 -38.56 -19.16
N THR A 147 5.53 -37.51 -19.86
CA THR A 147 6.35 -36.31 -20.09
C THR A 147 6.57 -35.53 -18.77
N TRP A 148 5.65 -35.67 -17.81
CA TRP A 148 5.80 -35.02 -16.51
C TRP A 148 7.00 -35.52 -15.70
N ASN A 149 7.48 -36.76 -15.99
CA ASN A 149 8.69 -37.30 -15.36
C ASN A 149 9.97 -36.53 -15.76
N TYR A 150 9.92 -35.75 -16.84
CA TYR A 150 11.04 -34.97 -17.38
C TYR A 150 10.84 -33.46 -17.20
N ILE A 151 9.74 -33.02 -16.58
CA ILE A 151 9.48 -31.61 -16.30
C ILE A 151 9.78 -31.35 -14.83
N ASP A 152 10.76 -30.46 -14.57
CA ASP A 152 11.08 -30.07 -13.22
C ASP A 152 9.87 -29.44 -12.51
N GLU A 153 9.54 -29.94 -11.32
CA GLU A 153 8.43 -29.44 -10.56
C GLU A 153 8.80 -28.10 -9.88
N MET A 154 8.24 -27.04 -10.41
CA MET A 154 8.32 -25.73 -9.75
C MET A 154 7.21 -25.59 -8.71
N LYS A 155 7.57 -25.15 -7.49
CA LYS A 155 6.63 -24.84 -6.39
C LYS A 155 6.74 -23.39 -6.00
N LEU A 156 5.59 -22.73 -5.77
CA LEU A 156 5.50 -21.37 -5.26
C LEU A 156 4.91 -21.38 -3.86
N HIS A 157 5.71 -21.00 -2.87
CA HIS A 157 5.26 -20.83 -1.50
C HIS A 157 4.65 -19.43 -1.36
N VAL A 158 3.33 -19.34 -1.15
CA VAL A 158 2.61 -18.09 -0.99
C VAL A 158 1.96 -18.06 0.39
N PHE A 159 2.35 -17.09 1.20
CA PHE A 159 1.77 -16.82 2.50
C PHE A 159 0.82 -15.63 2.40
N GLU A 160 -0.46 -15.89 2.58
CA GLU A 160 -1.53 -14.89 2.49
C GLU A 160 -1.64 -14.17 3.83
N MET A 161 -0.88 -13.06 4.01
CA MET A 161 -0.65 -12.40 5.30
C MET A 161 -1.94 -11.93 5.99
N ARG A 162 -2.93 -11.48 5.22
CA ARG A 162 -4.26 -11.11 5.74
C ARG A 162 -5.10 -12.30 6.20
N HIS A 163 -4.72 -13.50 5.80
CA HIS A 163 -5.54 -14.70 5.99
C HIS A 163 -4.81 -15.78 6.79
N LEU A 164 -3.76 -15.40 7.49
CA LEU A 164 -3.07 -16.31 8.40
C LEU A 164 -4.01 -16.72 9.54
N ARG A 165 -4.00 -18.03 9.86
CA ARG A 165 -4.72 -18.53 11.02
C ARG A 165 -4.11 -18.00 12.30
N GLU A 166 -4.90 -17.95 13.37
CA GLU A 166 -4.45 -17.45 14.66
C GLU A 166 -3.21 -18.21 15.19
N GLU A 167 -3.20 -19.55 15.01
CA GLU A 167 -2.07 -20.37 15.42
C GLU A 167 -0.77 -19.94 14.71
N THR A 168 -0.85 -19.62 13.42
CA THR A 168 0.29 -19.14 12.65
C THR A 168 0.70 -17.72 13.08
N ARG A 169 -0.28 -16.83 13.32
CA ARG A 169 0.01 -15.48 13.80
C ARG A 169 0.73 -15.48 15.15
N LYS A 170 0.39 -16.42 16.04
CA LYS A 170 1.03 -16.61 17.35
C LYS A 170 2.51 -17.00 17.26
N LEU A 171 2.98 -17.47 16.10
CA LEU A 171 4.39 -17.83 15.89
C LEU A 171 5.31 -16.62 15.68
N PHE A 172 4.72 -15.45 15.37
CA PHE A 172 5.50 -14.22 15.23
C PHE A 172 5.77 -13.57 16.58
N HIS A 173 7.00 -13.09 16.76
CA HIS A 173 7.48 -12.49 18.00
C HIS A 173 7.91 -11.03 17.85
N SER A 174 8.32 -10.61 16.63
CA SER A 174 8.68 -9.23 16.28
C SER A 174 7.46 -8.33 16.07
N ASP A 175 7.68 -7.10 15.60
CA ASP A 175 6.63 -6.17 15.20
C ASP A 175 5.75 -6.72 14.05
N MET A 176 6.22 -7.74 13.33
CA MET A 176 5.38 -8.46 12.35
C MET A 176 4.12 -9.06 12.99
N ARG A 177 4.19 -9.46 14.26
CA ARG A 177 3.02 -9.94 14.99
C ARG A 177 1.91 -8.89 15.03
N ILE A 178 2.28 -7.63 15.28
CA ILE A 178 1.34 -6.50 15.31
C ILE A 178 0.69 -6.31 13.94
N VAL A 179 1.50 -6.39 12.88
CA VAL A 179 1.02 -6.26 11.50
C VAL A 179 0.01 -7.35 11.14
N VAL A 180 0.31 -8.62 11.40
CA VAL A 180 -0.60 -9.73 11.03
C VAL A 180 -1.86 -9.76 11.88
N ASP A 181 -1.80 -9.39 13.15
CA ASP A 181 -2.98 -9.28 14.01
C ASP A 181 -3.86 -8.09 13.57
N PHE A 182 -3.27 -6.93 13.29
CA PHE A 182 -3.98 -5.79 12.71
C PHE A 182 -4.67 -6.13 11.40
N LEU A 183 -4.02 -6.88 10.51
CA LEU A 183 -4.63 -7.31 9.25
C LEU A 183 -5.81 -8.24 9.43
N ALA A 184 -5.84 -9.01 10.51
CA ALA A 184 -6.92 -9.94 10.82
C ALA A 184 -8.09 -9.27 11.56
N GLU A 185 -7.81 -8.32 12.45
CA GLU A 185 -8.77 -7.71 13.37
C GLU A 185 -9.22 -6.30 12.93
N GLY A 186 -8.44 -5.67 12.03
CA GLY A 186 -8.75 -4.34 11.53
C GLY A 186 -8.49 -3.23 12.53
N SER A 187 -9.22 -2.12 12.40
CA SER A 187 -9.07 -0.91 13.25
C SER A 187 -9.41 -1.15 14.73
N GLY A 188 -10.09 -2.24 15.05
CA GLY A 188 -10.38 -2.64 16.43
C GLY A 188 -9.22 -3.29 17.16
N TYR A 189 -8.12 -3.60 16.46
CA TYR A 189 -6.96 -4.25 17.08
C TYR A 189 -6.38 -3.40 18.21
N ARG A 190 -6.19 -4.03 19.37
CA ARG A 190 -5.55 -3.44 20.55
C ARG A 190 -4.59 -4.47 21.16
N SER A 191 -3.45 -3.99 21.64
CA SER A 191 -2.42 -4.86 22.22
C SER A 191 -1.53 -4.07 23.18
N ASP A 192 -1.09 -4.72 24.25
CA ASP A 192 -0.08 -4.19 25.17
C ASP A 192 1.37 -4.49 24.74
N ARG A 193 1.55 -5.01 23.51
CA ARG A 193 2.89 -5.29 23.00
C ARG A 193 3.70 -4.00 22.88
N LYS A 194 4.98 -4.09 23.25
CA LYS A 194 5.95 -3.04 23.00
C LYS A 194 6.32 -3.05 21.52
N ILE A 195 6.49 -1.88 20.95
CA ILE A 195 6.91 -1.67 19.58
C ILE A 195 8.41 -1.44 19.57
N VAL A 196 9.12 -2.15 18.69
CA VAL A 196 10.56 -2.00 18.49
C VAL A 196 10.88 -0.99 17.40
N HIS A 197 10.29 -1.13 16.22
CA HIS A 197 10.54 -0.30 15.04
C HIS A 197 9.33 0.61 14.75
N LYS A 198 9.18 1.69 15.53
CA LYS A 198 7.96 2.51 15.53
C LYS A 198 7.64 3.14 14.18
N ALA A 199 8.60 3.87 13.60
CA ALA A 199 8.38 4.54 12.32
C ALA A 199 8.08 3.54 11.20
N ALA A 200 8.81 2.43 11.13
CA ALA A 200 8.61 1.39 10.13
C ALA A 200 7.25 0.69 10.31
N LEU A 201 6.86 0.38 11.55
CA LEU A 201 5.55 -0.21 11.85
C LEU A 201 4.40 0.73 11.45
N ILE A 202 4.47 2.01 11.82
CA ILE A 202 3.44 3.00 11.50
C ILE A 202 3.30 3.12 9.98
N ARG A 203 4.41 3.26 9.24
CA ARG A 203 4.39 3.30 7.77
C ARG A 203 3.72 2.05 7.19
N MET A 204 4.09 0.86 7.72
CA MET A 204 3.53 -0.41 7.27
C MET A 204 2.01 -0.50 7.49
N ILE A 205 1.52 -0.14 8.68
CA ILE A 205 0.09 -0.14 9.00
C ILE A 205 -0.67 0.87 8.12
N ARG A 206 -0.14 2.09 7.92
CA ARG A 206 -0.75 3.11 7.06
C ARG A 206 -0.96 2.61 5.64
N VAL A 207 0.10 2.11 5.04
CA VAL A 207 0.07 1.60 3.65
C VAL A 207 -0.88 0.41 3.52
N LEU A 208 -0.91 -0.49 4.48
CA LEU A 208 -1.83 -1.64 4.50
C LEU A 208 -3.29 -1.24 4.73
N SER A 209 -3.54 -0.08 5.35
CA SER A 209 -4.86 0.54 5.53
C SER A 209 -5.31 1.36 4.32
N GLY A 210 -4.44 1.54 3.31
CA GLY A 210 -4.74 2.32 2.10
C GLY A 210 -4.33 3.79 2.17
N ASP A 211 -3.66 4.22 3.24
CA ASP A 211 -3.04 5.54 3.32
C ASP A 211 -1.71 5.51 2.56
N ASN A 212 -1.63 6.30 1.50
CA ASN A 212 -0.47 6.30 0.59
C ASN A 212 0.49 7.48 0.85
N ASP A 213 0.39 8.15 1.99
CA ASP A 213 1.29 9.23 2.38
C ASP A 213 2.16 8.83 3.59
N PRO A 214 3.22 8.03 3.38
CA PRO A 214 4.10 7.58 4.45
C PRO A 214 5.14 8.63 4.86
N GLU A 215 5.32 9.71 4.08
CA GLU A 215 6.42 10.68 4.26
C GLU A 215 6.28 11.51 5.56
N ASP A 216 5.11 11.50 6.16
CA ASP A 216 4.77 12.33 7.33
C ASP A 216 4.93 11.59 8.69
N VAL A 217 5.45 10.35 8.70
CA VAL A 217 5.50 9.55 9.93
C VAL A 217 6.54 10.07 10.91
N GLU A 218 7.75 10.37 10.45
CA GLU A 218 8.81 10.92 11.29
C GLU A 218 8.46 12.31 11.82
N GLN A 219 7.90 13.17 10.96
CA GLN A 219 7.42 14.48 11.37
C GLN A 219 6.32 14.35 12.41
N TRP A 220 5.35 13.46 12.19
CA TRP A 220 4.28 13.20 13.15
C TRP A 220 4.82 12.67 14.48
N MET A 221 5.75 11.71 14.46
CA MET A 221 6.38 11.22 15.69
C MET A 221 7.07 12.36 16.46
N HIS A 222 7.81 13.19 15.72
CA HIS A 222 8.46 14.37 16.33
C HIS A 222 7.46 15.34 16.94
N GLU A 223 6.36 15.67 16.27
CA GLU A 223 5.29 16.54 16.78
C GLU A 223 4.60 15.97 18.02
N GLN A 224 4.53 14.64 18.15
CA GLN A 224 3.99 13.97 19.34
C GLN A 224 5.04 13.75 20.44
N GLY A 225 6.29 14.14 20.22
CA GLY A 225 7.39 13.88 21.14
C GLY A 225 7.76 12.42 21.27
N ILE A 226 7.44 11.59 20.27
CA ILE A 226 7.73 10.15 20.23
C ILE A 226 9.09 9.94 19.60
N ARG A 227 10.00 9.27 20.32
CA ARG A 227 11.31 8.88 19.81
C ARG A 227 11.35 7.38 19.53
N GLU A 228 12.25 6.94 18.67
CA GLU A 228 12.44 5.51 18.40
C GLU A 228 12.85 4.70 19.64
N GLU A 229 13.61 5.32 20.55
CA GLU A 229 14.06 4.72 21.81
C GLU A 229 12.99 4.64 22.91
N ASP A 230 11.87 5.38 22.80
CA ASP A 230 10.83 5.41 23.83
C ASP A 230 10.11 4.05 23.91
N GLU A 231 9.73 3.61 25.11
CA GLU A 231 8.89 2.43 25.28
C GLU A 231 7.41 2.82 25.05
N ILE A 232 6.87 2.51 23.85
CA ILE A 232 5.47 2.76 23.52
C ILE A 232 4.77 1.43 23.23
N ARG A 233 3.54 1.32 23.72
CA ARG A 233 2.66 0.17 23.45
C ARG A 233 1.79 0.41 22.22
N VAL A 234 1.36 -0.67 21.59
CA VAL A 234 0.50 -0.63 20.41
C VAL A 234 -0.77 0.17 20.67
N CYS A 235 -1.46 -0.04 21.80
CA CYS A 235 -2.69 0.68 22.12
C CYS A 235 -2.48 2.20 22.18
N GLU A 236 -1.39 2.65 22.80
CA GLU A 236 -1.07 4.09 22.94
C GLU A 236 -0.81 4.74 21.58
N LEU A 237 -0.05 4.05 20.73
CA LEU A 237 0.29 4.52 19.39
C LEU A 237 -0.95 4.58 18.48
N PHE A 238 -1.78 3.53 18.50
CA PHE A 238 -2.99 3.46 17.68
C PHE A 238 -4.04 4.47 18.11
N ASP A 239 -4.22 4.70 19.42
CA ASP A 239 -5.15 5.73 19.93
C ASP A 239 -4.73 7.12 19.50
N GLN A 240 -3.44 7.43 19.51
CA GLN A 240 -2.92 8.71 19.01
C GLN A 240 -3.15 8.86 17.50
N TYR A 241 -2.92 7.80 16.75
CA TYR A 241 -3.11 7.77 15.30
C TYR A 241 -4.59 7.93 14.93
N GLU A 242 -5.50 7.24 15.62
CA GLU A 242 -6.95 7.32 15.40
C GLU A 242 -7.48 8.74 15.67
N ARG A 243 -7.03 9.39 16.75
CA ARG A 243 -7.38 10.80 17.06
C ARG A 243 -6.97 11.74 15.93
N ARG A 244 -5.79 11.55 15.35
CA ARG A 244 -5.32 12.33 14.21
C ARG A 244 -6.18 12.10 12.96
N GLY A 245 -6.49 10.85 12.64
CA GLY A 245 -7.36 10.50 11.51
C GLY A 245 -8.73 11.15 11.61
N LEU A 246 -9.33 11.13 12.80
CA LEU A 246 -10.59 11.81 13.09
C LEU A 246 -10.49 13.33 12.96
N ALA A 247 -9.41 13.93 13.46
CA ALA A 247 -9.19 15.37 13.38
C ALA A 247 -8.99 15.83 11.92
N ARG A 248 -8.19 15.08 11.14
CA ARG A 248 -7.94 15.33 9.72
C ARG A 248 -9.23 15.17 8.91
N GLY A 249 -9.96 14.08 9.10
CA GLY A 249 -11.25 13.83 8.42
C GLY A 249 -12.28 14.92 8.70
N LYS A 250 -12.38 15.41 9.94
CA LYS A 250 -13.24 16.55 10.30
C LYS A 250 -12.79 17.86 9.62
N ALA A 251 -11.49 18.10 9.52
CA ALA A 251 -10.95 19.30 8.86
C ALA A 251 -11.19 19.28 7.35
N GLU A 252 -10.90 18.15 6.71
CA GLU A 252 -11.11 17.93 5.28
C GLU A 252 -12.61 18.00 4.91
N GLY A 253 -13.48 17.34 5.68
CA GLY A 253 -14.94 17.41 5.52
C GLY A 253 -15.49 18.83 5.65
N ARG A 254 -14.95 19.62 6.61
CA ARG A 254 -15.35 21.02 6.77
C ARG A 254 -14.91 21.91 5.61
N ILE A 255 -13.72 21.64 5.02
CA ILE A 255 -13.22 22.36 3.84
C ILE A 255 -14.05 21.99 2.63
N ALA A 256 -14.28 20.69 2.38
CA ALA A 256 -15.09 20.19 1.28
C ALA A 256 -16.52 20.74 1.34
N GLY A 257 -17.20 20.64 2.49
CA GLY A 257 -18.55 21.17 2.67
C GLY A 257 -18.65 22.69 2.47
N ARG A 258 -17.58 23.44 2.87
CA ARG A 258 -17.55 24.89 2.60
C ARG A 258 -17.35 25.23 1.13
N VAL A 259 -16.58 24.42 0.38
CA VAL A 259 -16.39 24.61 -1.06
C VAL A 259 -17.66 24.26 -1.80
N GLU A 260 -18.29 23.15 -1.45
CA GLU A 260 -19.54 22.66 -2.04
C GLU A 260 -20.69 23.64 -1.76
N GLY A 261 -20.92 24.04 -0.52
CA GLY A 261 -21.94 25.03 -0.18
C GLY A 261 -21.74 26.41 -0.82
N ARG A 262 -20.46 26.81 -1.06
CA ARG A 262 -20.20 28.03 -1.85
C ARG A 262 -20.55 27.87 -3.33
N ALA A 263 -20.32 26.69 -3.91
CA ALA A 263 -20.64 26.40 -5.29
C ALA A 263 -22.17 26.33 -5.48
N GLU A 264 -22.86 25.63 -4.60
CA GLU A 264 -24.32 25.52 -4.60
C GLU A 264 -25.00 26.90 -4.40
N GLY A 265 -24.61 27.64 -3.38
CA GLY A 265 -25.19 28.98 -3.14
C GLY A 265 -24.89 29.97 -4.26
N LYS A 266 -23.80 29.79 -5.04
CA LYS A 266 -23.57 30.61 -6.25
C LYS A 266 -24.50 30.23 -7.39
N ILE A 267 -24.83 28.95 -7.55
CA ILE A 267 -25.76 28.45 -8.56
C ILE A 267 -27.16 28.89 -8.21
N GLU A 268 -27.61 28.70 -6.98
CA GLU A 268 -28.91 29.09 -6.48
C GLU A 268 -29.14 30.61 -6.59
N GLY A 269 -28.19 31.40 -6.07
CA GLY A 269 -28.29 32.87 -6.16
C GLY A 269 -28.26 33.41 -7.59
N ARG A 270 -27.65 32.64 -8.54
CA ARG A 270 -27.75 32.99 -9.95
C ARG A 270 -29.12 32.66 -10.55
N ALA A 271 -29.68 31.50 -10.21
CA ALA A 271 -31.02 31.11 -10.66
C ALA A 271 -32.08 32.06 -10.11
N GLU A 272 -32.04 32.37 -8.82
CA GLU A 272 -32.93 33.36 -8.19
C GLU A 272 -32.81 34.74 -8.85
N GLY A 273 -31.58 35.20 -9.15
CA GLY A 273 -31.35 36.47 -9.83
C GLY A 273 -31.87 36.48 -11.27
N GLU A 274 -31.84 35.37 -11.99
CA GLU A 274 -32.40 35.22 -13.34
C GLU A 274 -33.91 35.21 -13.29
N GLU A 275 -34.58 34.57 -12.33
CA GLU A 275 -36.03 34.57 -12.13
C GLU A 275 -36.55 35.95 -11.73
N LEU A 276 -35.89 36.65 -10.80
CA LEU A 276 -36.23 38.02 -10.44
C LEU A 276 -36.12 38.97 -11.62
N PHE A 277 -35.07 38.81 -12.42
CA PHE A 277 -34.91 39.63 -13.60
C PHE A 277 -35.97 39.33 -14.68
N ALA A 278 -36.33 38.07 -14.89
CA ALA A 278 -37.40 37.68 -15.81
C ALA A 278 -38.76 38.28 -15.41
N SER A 279 -39.10 38.24 -14.10
CA SER A 279 -40.32 38.83 -13.56
C SER A 279 -40.34 40.34 -13.72
N LEU A 280 -39.23 41.04 -13.47
CA LEU A 280 -39.10 42.47 -13.73
C LEU A 280 -39.27 42.81 -15.20
N ALA A 281 -38.59 42.06 -16.07
CA ALA A 281 -38.66 42.27 -17.51
C ALA A 281 -40.11 42.11 -18.05
N GLN A 282 -40.82 41.09 -17.57
CA GLN A 282 -42.22 40.87 -17.95
C GLN A 282 -43.11 42.05 -17.50
N SER A 283 -43.00 42.51 -16.25
CA SER A 283 -43.74 43.65 -15.71
C SER A 283 -43.47 44.93 -16.52
N LEU A 284 -42.22 45.19 -16.88
CA LEU A 284 -41.86 46.38 -17.67
C LEU A 284 -42.39 46.31 -19.11
N ILE A 285 -42.42 45.11 -19.70
CA ILE A 285 -43.00 44.89 -21.05
C ILE A 285 -44.51 45.12 -21.01
N GLU A 286 -45.23 44.54 -20.06
CA GLU A 286 -46.63 44.68 -19.87
C GLU A 286 -47.06 46.16 -19.59
N GLY A 287 -46.19 46.88 -18.84
CA GLY A 287 -46.37 48.31 -18.58
C GLY A 287 -45.93 49.25 -19.71
N GLY A 288 -45.43 48.73 -20.84
CA GLY A 288 -44.96 49.53 -21.98
C GLY A 288 -43.62 50.28 -21.71
N ARG A 289 -42.90 49.94 -20.68
CA ARG A 289 -41.67 50.63 -20.19
C ARG A 289 -40.40 50.05 -20.81
N LEU A 290 -40.33 49.95 -22.13
CA LEU A 290 -39.22 49.31 -22.86
C LEU A 290 -37.87 50.04 -22.70
N ASP A 291 -37.87 51.34 -22.52
CA ASP A 291 -36.67 52.12 -22.30
C ASP A 291 -36.06 51.87 -20.90
N ASP A 292 -36.92 51.66 -19.89
CA ASP A 292 -36.50 51.25 -18.55
C ASP A 292 -35.88 49.85 -18.57
N LEU A 293 -36.46 48.93 -19.33
CA LEU A 293 -35.89 47.59 -19.54
C LEU A 293 -34.49 47.64 -20.19
N ARG A 294 -34.35 48.43 -21.26
CA ARG A 294 -33.04 48.62 -21.92
C ARG A 294 -31.99 49.17 -20.97
N ARG A 295 -32.32 50.13 -20.13
CA ARG A 295 -31.44 50.69 -19.13
C ARG A 295 -31.10 49.69 -18.01
N ALA A 296 -32.07 48.90 -17.56
CA ALA A 296 -31.88 47.86 -16.54
C ALA A 296 -30.91 46.73 -16.98
N LEU A 297 -30.79 46.45 -18.30
CA LEU A 297 -29.84 45.48 -18.82
C LEU A 297 -28.37 45.88 -18.59
N SER A 298 -28.07 47.21 -18.69
CA SER A 298 -26.69 47.71 -18.59
C SER A 298 -26.37 48.39 -17.25
N ASP A 299 -27.36 48.92 -16.53
CA ASP A 299 -27.22 49.66 -15.28
C ASP A 299 -27.74 48.84 -14.08
N ARG A 300 -26.83 48.22 -13.30
CA ARG A 300 -27.18 47.42 -12.15
C ARG A 300 -27.85 48.25 -11.03
N GLY A 301 -27.39 49.49 -10.82
CA GLY A 301 -27.99 50.37 -9.81
C GLY A 301 -29.39 50.78 -10.15
N TYR A 302 -29.65 51.02 -11.43
CA TYR A 302 -30.99 51.31 -11.95
C TYR A 302 -31.93 50.10 -11.83
N ARG A 303 -31.43 48.92 -12.17
CA ARG A 303 -32.15 47.66 -12.02
C ARG A 303 -32.55 47.37 -10.55
N THR A 304 -31.65 47.61 -9.57
CA THR A 304 -31.97 47.45 -8.17
C THR A 304 -33.11 48.36 -7.72
N ARG A 305 -33.18 49.58 -8.24
CA ARG A 305 -34.30 50.52 -7.96
C ARG A 305 -35.60 50.01 -8.54
N LEU A 306 -35.58 49.47 -9.75
CA LEU A 306 -36.79 48.92 -10.37
C LEU A 306 -37.29 47.65 -9.64
N TYR A 307 -36.42 46.85 -9.05
CA TYR A 307 -36.85 45.74 -8.17
C TYR A 307 -37.63 46.24 -6.98
N ALA A 308 -37.13 47.27 -6.31
CA ALA A 308 -37.85 47.89 -5.17
C ALA A 308 -39.17 48.51 -5.58
N GLU A 309 -39.23 49.18 -6.74
CA GLU A 309 -40.44 49.79 -7.31
C GLU A 309 -41.51 48.74 -7.68
N ALA A 310 -41.07 47.58 -8.20
CA ALA A 310 -41.94 46.45 -8.57
C ALA A 310 -42.30 45.51 -7.39
N GLY A 311 -41.78 45.78 -6.18
CA GLY A 311 -42.00 44.92 -5.02
C GLY A 311 -41.32 43.53 -5.12
N LEU A 312 -40.29 43.41 -5.96
CA LEU A 312 -39.48 42.22 -6.21
C LEU A 312 -38.20 42.36 -5.35
N SER A 313 -38.24 41.92 -4.12
CA SER A 313 -37.07 41.97 -3.21
C SER A 313 -36.83 40.59 -2.54
#